data_8c514b13ff566a0662cba9aedb2a8551
#
_entry.id   8c514b13ff566a0662cba9aedb2a8551
#
_cell.length_a   1.000
_cell.length_b   1.000
_cell.length_c   1.000
_cell.angle_alpha   90.00
_cell.angle_beta   90.00
_cell.angle_gamma   90.00
#
_symmetry.space_group_name_H-M   'P 1'
#
loop_
_entity.id
_entity.type
_entity.pdbx_description
1 polymer ?
#
loop_
_entity_poly.entity_id
_entity_poly.type
_entity_poly.pdbx_seq_one_letter_code
_entity_poly.pdbx_strand_id
1 'polypeptide(L)'
;MLRVTLVSRSDHTVLYLPEPRLMTGFFLSLTLMPGRASVNCQLIRKKRYPMTPDRYKKARQVLKHRQPDLTVIMENVHKPHNLAAVIRSCDAVGIGEVHAISSIKYFRMRQKAASGSGKWVNINIHRKTSDAVQQLKNEGFGVYCAHFSEDAIDFRQFDFTQKTALIFGSELEGVSDEAVGLADGNIIIPMMGMVQSLNVSVASALMLYEAQRQRELAGMYERGIIEQDVMDKVLFEWFYPDVAKYCNKHGMPYPALDEDGYMAEPLKDRTGNIRKLP
;
A
#
# COMPACT_ATOMS: atom_id res chain seq x y z
N MET A 1 39.61 24.10 -5.77
CA MET A 1 39.35 25.22 -4.81
C MET A 1 37.86 25.44 -4.75
N LEU A 2 37.20 24.97 -3.70
CA LEU A 2 35.76 25.12 -3.52
C LEU A 2 35.47 26.49 -2.87
N ARG A 3 34.79 27.38 -3.56
CA ARG A 3 34.25 28.62 -2.99
C ARG A 3 32.93 28.32 -2.30
N VAL A 4 32.87 28.51 -1.00
CA VAL A 4 31.67 28.42 -0.18
C VAL A 4 31.11 29.83 -0.01
N THR A 5 29.89 30.09 -0.48
CA THR A 5 29.21 31.37 -0.24
C THR A 5 28.25 31.20 0.93
N LEU A 6 28.46 31.99 2.00
CA LEU A 6 27.61 32.05 3.19
C LEU A 6 26.50 33.09 2.95
N VAL A 7 25.24 32.66 3.02
CA VAL A 7 24.10 33.57 3.05
C VAL A 7 23.44 33.46 4.44
N SER A 8 23.48 34.54 5.21
CA SER A 8 22.86 34.61 6.53
C SER A 8 21.47 35.26 6.39
N ARG A 9 20.44 34.57 6.85
CA ARG A 9 19.17 35.17 7.26
C ARG A 9 18.85 34.64 8.64
N SER A 10 18.82 35.55 9.62
CA SER A 10 18.40 35.38 11.03
C SER A 10 18.39 33.93 11.56
N ASP A 11 19.40 33.59 12.34
CA ASP A 11 19.54 32.42 13.22
C ASP A 11 19.64 31.01 12.62
N HIS A 12 19.49 30.84 11.31
CA HIS A 12 19.77 29.56 10.62
C HIS A 12 20.62 29.80 9.37
N THR A 13 21.84 29.28 9.37
CA THR A 13 22.72 29.33 8.20
C THR A 13 22.56 28.05 7.40
N VAL A 14 22.06 28.16 6.16
CA VAL A 14 21.95 27.03 5.23
C VAL A 14 23.07 27.14 4.20
N LEU A 15 23.92 26.14 4.14
CA LEU A 15 24.99 26.03 3.14
C LEU A 15 24.50 25.33 1.88
N TYR A 16 24.50 26.03 0.76
CA TYR A 16 24.29 25.43 -0.57
C TYR A 16 25.65 25.10 -1.20
N LEU A 17 25.86 23.84 -1.53
CA LEU A 17 26.99 23.40 -2.36
C LEU A 17 26.50 23.25 -3.81
N PRO A 18 27.17 23.85 -4.81
CA PRO A 18 26.82 23.61 -6.21
C PRO A 18 27.12 22.14 -6.56
N GLU A 19 26.17 21.50 -7.25
CA GLU A 19 26.22 20.09 -7.60
C GLU A 19 27.44 19.72 -8.44
N PRO A 20 28.10 18.59 -8.13
CA PRO A 20 28.60 17.68 -9.14
C PRO A 20 27.53 16.60 -9.41
N ARG A 21 27.19 16.39 -10.64
CA ARG A 21 26.36 15.31 -11.14
C ARG A 21 26.85 13.99 -10.54
N LEU A 22 26.00 13.28 -9.78
CA LEU A 22 26.23 11.97 -9.13
C LEU A 22 26.46 11.97 -7.61
N MET A 23 25.64 12.69 -6.81
CA MET A 23 25.44 12.27 -5.43
C MET A 23 24.04 12.66 -4.96
N THR A 24 23.15 11.68 -4.88
CA THR A 24 21.78 11.85 -4.38
C THR A 24 21.80 12.06 -2.86
N GLY A 25 21.48 13.27 -2.42
CA GLY A 25 20.71 13.46 -1.20
C GLY A 25 21.42 13.57 0.13
N PHE A 26 22.42 14.46 0.31
CA PHE A 26 22.93 14.82 1.63
C PHE A 26 22.58 16.27 1.99
N PHE A 27 22.01 16.49 3.18
CA PHE A 27 21.91 17.82 3.77
C PHE A 27 22.84 17.91 5.01
N LEU A 28 23.64 18.95 5.07
CA LEU A 28 24.42 19.32 6.26
C LEU A 28 23.63 20.37 7.05
N SER A 29 23.26 20.06 8.30
CA SER A 29 22.77 21.07 9.23
C SER A 29 23.90 21.50 10.16
N LEU A 30 24.20 22.79 10.16
CA LEU A 30 25.20 23.40 11.06
C LEU A 30 24.45 24.16 12.14
N THR A 31 24.64 23.77 13.40
CA THR A 31 24.18 24.55 14.54
C THR A 31 25.38 25.24 15.17
N LEU A 32 25.40 26.57 15.13
CA LEU A 32 26.44 27.41 15.77
C LEU A 32 26.01 27.72 17.24
N MET A 33 26.77 27.20 18.20
CA MET A 33 26.63 27.61 19.59
C MET A 33 27.71 28.66 19.94
N PRO A 34 27.42 29.67 20.75
CA PRO A 34 28.42 30.69 21.16
C PRO A 34 29.56 30.03 21.95
N GLY A 35 30.77 30.03 21.42
CA GLY A 35 31.97 29.64 22.14
C GLY A 35 32.71 28.37 21.70
N ARG A 36 32.12 27.50 20.94
CA ARG A 36 32.81 26.36 20.26
C ARG A 36 32.02 25.92 19.03
N ALA A 37 32.61 26.03 17.87
CA ALA A 37 32.04 25.44 16.63
C ALA A 37 32.21 23.91 16.70
N SER A 38 31.20 23.19 17.11
CA SER A 38 31.14 21.75 16.92
C SER A 38 30.29 21.47 15.68
N VAL A 39 30.92 20.93 14.66
CA VAL A 39 30.22 20.44 13.48
C VAL A 39 29.58 19.11 13.84
N ASN A 40 28.27 19.15 14.16
CA ASN A 40 27.51 17.93 14.37
C ASN A 40 26.98 17.48 13.00
N CYS A 41 27.77 16.65 12.30
CA CYS A 41 27.38 16.09 11.01
C CYS A 41 26.38 14.97 11.24
N GLN A 42 25.10 15.30 11.40
CA GLN A 42 24.03 14.32 11.32
C GLN A 42 23.76 14.05 9.83
N LEU A 43 24.31 12.94 9.33
CA LEU A 43 23.98 12.36 8.03
C LEU A 43 22.51 11.92 8.06
N ILE A 44 21.61 12.85 7.72
CA ILE A 44 20.20 12.51 7.50
C ILE A 44 20.12 11.81 6.14
N ARG A 45 20.16 10.48 6.14
CA ARG A 45 19.77 9.71 4.96
C ARG A 45 18.36 10.13 4.57
N LYS A 46 18.20 10.78 3.41
CA LYS A 46 16.88 11.05 2.81
C LYS A 46 16.15 9.70 2.69
N LYS A 47 15.24 9.39 3.61
CA LYS A 47 14.28 8.31 3.39
C LYS A 47 13.48 8.70 2.14
N ARG A 48 13.24 7.74 1.26
CA ARG A 48 12.58 7.93 -0.06
C ARG A 48 11.22 8.65 0.03
N TYR A 49 10.65 8.73 1.26
CA TYR A 49 9.42 9.45 1.60
C TYR A 49 9.47 9.88 3.06
N PRO A 50 10.02 11.06 3.38
CA PRO A 50 10.00 11.57 4.75
C PRO A 50 8.56 11.77 5.20
N MET A 51 8.28 11.48 6.48
CA MET A 51 7.03 11.84 7.13
C MET A 51 6.95 13.37 7.20
N THR A 52 5.78 13.93 6.83
CA THR A 52 5.44 15.34 7.02
C THR A 52 4.00 15.43 7.53
N PRO A 53 3.61 16.49 8.25
CA PRO A 53 2.25 16.66 8.75
C PRO A 53 1.18 16.53 7.64
N ASP A 54 1.41 17.12 6.47
CA ASP A 54 0.46 17.04 5.34
C ASP A 54 0.30 15.61 4.82
N ARG A 55 1.41 14.84 4.76
CA ARG A 55 1.35 13.43 4.38
C ARG A 55 0.64 12.60 5.43
N TYR A 56 0.85 12.89 6.70
CA TYR A 56 0.17 12.20 7.78
C TYR A 56 -1.34 12.45 7.73
N LYS A 57 -1.75 13.72 7.59
CA LYS A 57 -3.17 14.09 7.41
C LYS A 57 -3.80 13.40 6.20
N LYS A 58 -3.09 13.39 5.06
CA LYS A 58 -3.56 12.67 3.85
C LYS A 58 -3.68 11.17 4.11
N ALA A 59 -2.73 10.53 4.76
CA ALA A 59 -2.77 9.10 5.06
C ALA A 59 -3.95 8.74 5.98
N ARG A 60 -4.23 9.57 6.99
CA ARG A 60 -5.43 9.41 7.83
C ARG A 60 -6.73 9.48 7.02
N GLN A 61 -6.83 10.43 6.08
CA GLN A 61 -7.99 10.53 5.19
C GLN A 61 -8.12 9.28 4.31
N VAL A 62 -7.01 8.81 3.71
CA VAL A 62 -7.00 7.58 2.89
C VAL A 62 -7.49 6.39 3.72
N LEU A 63 -7.03 6.23 4.96
CA LEU A 63 -7.46 5.12 5.81
C LEU A 63 -8.95 5.19 6.18
N LYS A 64 -9.53 6.37 6.34
CA LYS A 64 -10.97 6.54 6.56
C LYS A 64 -11.83 6.04 5.40
N HIS A 65 -11.29 6.09 4.17
CA HIS A 65 -11.98 5.65 2.96
C HIS A 65 -11.67 4.18 2.60
N ARG A 66 -10.91 3.46 3.42
CA ARG A 66 -10.63 2.04 3.14
C ARG A 66 -11.88 1.19 3.21
N GLN A 67 -11.94 0.22 2.29
CA GLN A 67 -13.04 -0.72 2.12
C GLN A 67 -12.55 -2.13 2.50
N PRO A 68 -12.59 -2.52 3.80
CA PRO A 68 -12.07 -3.80 4.25
C PRO A 68 -12.92 -4.99 3.81
N ASP A 69 -14.10 -4.74 3.31
CA ASP A 69 -15.07 -5.69 2.78
C ASP A 69 -15.04 -5.81 1.24
N LEU A 70 -14.00 -5.27 0.59
CA LEU A 70 -13.73 -5.45 -0.82
C LEU A 70 -12.25 -5.84 -1.01
N THR A 71 -11.99 -6.95 -1.72
CA THR A 71 -10.63 -7.41 -1.99
C THR A 71 -10.48 -8.06 -3.37
N VAL A 72 -9.24 -8.34 -3.75
CA VAL A 72 -8.88 -8.95 -5.03
C VAL A 72 -7.95 -10.12 -4.78
N ILE A 73 -8.18 -11.22 -5.50
CA ILE A 73 -7.26 -12.35 -5.63
C ILE A 73 -6.65 -12.28 -7.03
N MET A 74 -5.34 -12.15 -7.11
CA MET A 74 -4.57 -12.20 -8.36
C MET A 74 -4.02 -13.60 -8.55
N GLU A 75 -4.69 -14.41 -9.37
CA GLU A 75 -4.28 -15.78 -9.63
C GLU A 75 -3.31 -15.83 -10.80
N ASN A 76 -2.05 -16.18 -10.50
CA ASN A 76 -0.98 -16.35 -11.49
C ASN A 76 -0.78 -15.14 -12.43
N VAL A 77 -1.02 -13.92 -11.97
CA VAL A 77 -0.73 -12.72 -12.74
C VAL A 77 0.78 -12.56 -12.85
N HIS A 78 1.33 -12.89 -14.02
CA HIS A 78 2.77 -13.04 -14.19
C HIS A 78 3.50 -11.76 -14.56
N LYS A 79 2.88 -10.82 -15.28
CA LYS A 79 3.56 -9.61 -15.76
C LYS A 79 3.66 -8.55 -14.63
N PRO A 80 4.88 -8.10 -14.27
CA PRO A 80 5.06 -7.16 -13.18
C PRO A 80 4.29 -5.85 -13.33
N HIS A 81 4.13 -5.36 -14.55
CA HIS A 81 3.37 -4.14 -14.83
C HIS A 81 1.86 -4.32 -14.63
N ASN A 82 1.30 -5.49 -14.98
CA ASN A 82 -0.11 -5.80 -14.73
C ASN A 82 -0.37 -5.94 -13.22
N LEU A 83 0.50 -6.66 -12.51
CA LEU A 83 0.44 -6.76 -11.05
C LEU A 83 0.46 -5.37 -10.39
N ALA A 84 1.39 -4.52 -10.81
CA ALA A 84 1.50 -3.14 -10.28
C ALA A 84 0.27 -2.29 -10.62
N ALA A 85 -0.30 -2.45 -11.81
CA ALA A 85 -1.49 -1.71 -12.24
C ALA A 85 -2.73 -2.15 -11.45
N VAL A 86 -2.93 -3.46 -11.24
CA VAL A 86 -4.03 -3.98 -10.42
C VAL A 86 -3.93 -3.46 -8.98
N ILE A 87 -2.75 -3.57 -8.34
CA ILE A 87 -2.54 -3.06 -6.97
C ILE A 87 -2.79 -1.55 -6.88
N ARG A 88 -2.40 -0.79 -7.91
CA ARG A 88 -2.67 0.66 -7.97
C ARG A 88 -4.14 0.97 -8.10
N SER A 89 -4.89 0.19 -8.91
CA SER A 89 -6.34 0.32 -9.01
C SER A 89 -7.02 -0.02 -7.70
N CYS A 90 -6.57 -1.06 -7.00
CA CYS A 90 -7.04 -1.41 -5.65
C CYS A 90 -6.84 -0.25 -4.67
N ASP A 91 -5.64 0.33 -4.61
CA ASP A 91 -5.36 1.49 -3.75
C ASP A 91 -6.26 2.68 -4.08
N ALA A 92 -6.49 2.95 -5.37
CA ALA A 92 -7.29 4.08 -5.85
C ALA A 92 -8.77 4.00 -5.43
N VAL A 93 -9.32 2.79 -5.34
CA VAL A 93 -10.71 2.56 -4.90
C VAL A 93 -10.85 2.24 -3.41
N GLY A 94 -9.77 2.37 -2.63
CA GLY A 94 -9.81 2.20 -1.17
C GLY A 94 -9.57 0.77 -0.68
N ILE A 95 -9.21 -0.20 -1.52
CA ILE A 95 -8.84 -1.53 -1.07
C ILE A 95 -7.49 -1.46 -0.34
N GLY A 96 -7.46 -1.94 0.91
CA GLY A 96 -6.26 -1.95 1.76
C GLY A 96 -5.49 -3.26 1.73
N GLU A 97 -6.13 -4.33 1.31
CA GLU A 97 -5.56 -5.68 1.31
C GLU A 97 -5.94 -6.44 0.05
N VAL A 98 -4.98 -7.16 -0.52
CA VAL A 98 -5.16 -8.01 -1.71
C VAL A 98 -4.46 -9.35 -1.52
N HIS A 99 -4.87 -10.35 -2.27
CA HIS A 99 -4.33 -11.70 -2.23
C HIS A 99 -3.65 -12.03 -3.57
N ALA A 100 -2.57 -12.77 -3.53
CA ALA A 100 -1.86 -13.21 -4.72
C ALA A 100 -1.50 -14.70 -4.63
N ILE A 101 -1.82 -15.45 -5.67
CA ILE A 101 -1.44 -16.84 -5.79
C ILE A 101 -0.11 -16.90 -6.55
N SER A 102 0.96 -17.22 -5.86
CA SER A 102 2.30 -17.31 -6.46
C SER A 102 3.31 -17.90 -5.49
N SER A 103 4.47 -18.35 -6.00
CA SER A 103 5.59 -18.64 -5.11
C SER A 103 6.12 -17.32 -4.50
N ILE A 104 6.38 -17.33 -3.19
CA ILE A 104 6.85 -16.15 -2.42
C ILE A 104 8.10 -15.52 -3.07
N LYS A 105 9.02 -16.35 -3.56
CA LYS A 105 10.27 -15.90 -4.21
C LYS A 105 9.98 -15.10 -5.49
N TYR A 106 9.08 -15.61 -6.31
CA TYR A 106 8.70 -15.02 -7.59
C TYR A 106 7.96 -13.69 -7.41
N PHE A 107 7.05 -13.66 -6.45
CA PHE A 107 6.25 -12.47 -6.17
C PHE A 107 7.12 -11.30 -5.66
N ARG A 108 8.00 -11.55 -4.69
CA ARG A 108 8.91 -10.51 -4.15
C ARG A 108 9.85 -9.91 -5.19
N MET A 109 10.34 -10.70 -6.15
CA MET A 109 11.15 -10.19 -7.25
C MET A 109 10.36 -9.22 -8.14
N ARG A 110 9.11 -9.53 -8.44
CA ARG A 110 8.22 -8.74 -9.30
C ARG A 110 7.69 -7.49 -8.60
N GLN A 111 7.38 -7.58 -7.32
CA GLN A 111 6.96 -6.44 -6.50
C GLN A 111 8.05 -5.35 -6.45
N LYS A 112 9.33 -5.73 -6.36
CA LYS A 112 10.45 -4.78 -6.43
C LYS A 112 10.52 -4.05 -7.76
N ALA A 113 10.19 -4.73 -8.87
CA ALA A 113 10.16 -4.13 -10.20
C ALA A 113 8.94 -3.21 -10.41
N ALA A 114 7.84 -3.46 -9.69
CA ALA A 114 6.59 -2.70 -9.75
C ALA A 114 6.58 -1.37 -8.97
N SER A 115 7.74 -0.92 -8.48
CA SER A 115 8.06 0.31 -7.74
C SER A 115 6.87 1.16 -7.24
N GLY A 116 6.55 1.05 -5.96
CA GLY A 116 5.80 2.07 -5.20
C GLY A 116 4.35 1.76 -4.83
N SER A 117 3.59 1.01 -5.63
CA SER A 117 2.16 0.73 -5.39
C SER A 117 1.92 -0.19 -4.18
N GLY A 118 2.81 -1.14 -3.92
CA GLY A 118 2.69 -2.10 -2.80
C GLY A 118 3.06 -1.54 -1.42
N LYS A 119 3.22 -0.23 -1.29
CA LYS A 119 3.54 0.38 0.02
C LYS A 119 2.28 0.63 0.86
N TRP A 120 1.16 0.88 0.20
CA TRP A 120 -0.09 1.31 0.83
C TRP A 120 -1.18 0.24 0.84
N VAL A 121 -0.93 -0.87 0.13
CA VAL A 121 -1.80 -2.04 0.06
C VAL A 121 -1.03 -3.23 0.60
N ASN A 122 -1.63 -3.93 1.57
CA ASN A 122 -1.09 -5.19 2.09
C ASN A 122 -1.29 -6.29 1.05
N ILE A 123 -0.30 -7.18 0.89
CA ILE A 123 -0.37 -8.25 -0.09
C ILE A 123 -0.12 -9.59 0.60
N ASN A 124 -1.17 -10.39 0.69
CA ASN A 124 -1.13 -11.74 1.23
C ASN A 124 -0.80 -12.73 0.11
N ILE A 125 0.27 -13.49 0.29
CA ILE A 125 0.74 -14.44 -0.71
C ILE A 125 0.33 -15.85 -0.30
N HIS A 126 -0.43 -16.52 -1.16
CA HIS A 126 -0.88 -17.89 -0.99
C HIS A 126 -0.18 -18.81 -1.99
N ARG A 127 -0.02 -20.07 -1.63
CA ARG A 127 0.55 -21.09 -2.52
C ARG A 127 -0.49 -21.73 -3.42
N LYS A 128 -1.75 -21.78 -2.97
CA LYS A 128 -2.87 -22.40 -3.67
C LYS A 128 -4.05 -21.45 -3.67
N THR A 129 -4.85 -21.53 -4.72
CA THR A 129 -6.08 -20.76 -4.86
C THR A 129 -7.09 -21.15 -3.79
N SER A 130 -7.19 -22.46 -3.50
CA SER A 130 -8.06 -22.98 -2.43
C SER A 130 -7.78 -22.37 -1.06
N ASP A 131 -6.50 -22.13 -0.71
CA ASP A 131 -6.15 -21.55 0.59
C ASP A 131 -6.68 -20.11 0.72
N ALA A 132 -6.53 -19.30 -0.35
CA ALA A 132 -7.02 -17.92 -0.37
C ALA A 132 -8.55 -17.85 -0.36
N VAL A 133 -9.20 -18.66 -1.20
CA VAL A 133 -10.66 -18.69 -1.29
C VAL A 133 -11.28 -19.15 0.03
N GLN A 134 -10.76 -20.23 0.63
CA GLN A 134 -11.27 -20.74 1.91
C GLN A 134 -11.10 -19.72 3.04
N GLN A 135 -9.95 -19.03 3.10
CA GLN A 135 -9.73 -17.98 4.07
C GLN A 135 -10.80 -16.88 3.94
N LEU A 136 -11.01 -16.36 2.74
CA LEU A 136 -11.94 -15.26 2.50
C LEU A 136 -13.40 -15.68 2.73
N LYS A 137 -13.78 -16.91 2.37
CA LYS A 137 -15.11 -17.45 2.68
C LYS A 137 -15.33 -17.58 4.18
N ASN A 138 -14.33 -18.02 4.94
CA ASN A 138 -14.40 -18.08 6.40
C ASN A 138 -14.51 -16.67 7.04
N GLU A 139 -13.98 -15.65 6.37
CA GLU A 139 -14.13 -14.24 6.75
C GLU A 139 -15.46 -13.63 6.28
N GLY A 140 -16.32 -14.40 5.59
CA GLY A 140 -17.64 -13.98 5.12
C GLY A 140 -17.66 -13.24 3.79
N PHE A 141 -16.63 -13.36 2.97
CA PHE A 141 -16.63 -12.83 1.61
C PHE A 141 -17.42 -13.75 0.65
N GLY A 142 -18.25 -13.15 -0.21
CA GLY A 142 -18.64 -13.78 -1.47
C GLY A 142 -17.48 -13.70 -2.45
N VAL A 143 -17.09 -14.83 -3.05
CA VAL A 143 -15.93 -14.93 -3.94
C VAL A 143 -16.40 -15.13 -5.37
N TYR A 144 -16.00 -14.23 -6.28
CA TYR A 144 -16.46 -14.23 -7.67
C TYR A 144 -15.30 -14.17 -8.65
N CYS A 145 -15.38 -14.94 -9.73
CA CYS A 145 -14.39 -14.96 -10.79
C CYS A 145 -14.71 -13.94 -11.88
N ALA A 146 -13.71 -13.18 -12.34
CA ALA A 146 -13.78 -12.43 -13.59
C ALA A 146 -13.62 -13.42 -14.77
N HIS A 147 -14.70 -14.14 -15.10
CA HIS A 147 -14.70 -15.27 -16.02
C HIS A 147 -15.99 -15.33 -16.85
N PHE A 148 -15.87 -15.75 -18.11
CA PHE A 148 -17.01 -15.97 -18.99
C PHE A 148 -17.66 -17.33 -18.68
N SER A 149 -18.97 -17.31 -18.43
CA SER A 149 -19.83 -18.49 -18.38
C SER A 149 -21.25 -18.08 -18.81
N GLU A 150 -22.09 -19.04 -19.12
CA GLU A 150 -23.48 -18.77 -19.56
C GLU A 150 -24.31 -18.07 -18.49
N ASP A 151 -24.00 -18.32 -17.22
CA ASP A 151 -24.66 -17.75 -16.03
C ASP A 151 -23.90 -16.55 -15.44
N ALA A 152 -22.86 -16.05 -16.13
CA ALA A 152 -22.06 -14.92 -15.63
C ALA A 152 -22.90 -13.63 -15.57
N ILE A 153 -22.80 -12.93 -14.44
CA ILE A 153 -23.50 -11.67 -14.20
C ILE A 153 -22.73 -10.52 -14.86
N ASP A 154 -23.40 -9.63 -15.60
CA ASP A 154 -22.81 -8.38 -16.07
C ASP A 154 -22.33 -7.57 -14.86
N PHE A 155 -21.05 -7.16 -14.89
CA PHE A 155 -20.44 -6.42 -13.75
C PHE A 155 -21.20 -5.18 -13.33
N ARG A 156 -21.98 -4.57 -14.22
CA ARG A 156 -22.82 -3.40 -13.91
C ARG A 156 -24.11 -3.75 -13.16
N GLN A 157 -24.53 -5.03 -13.21
CA GLN A 157 -25.72 -5.55 -12.54
C GLN A 157 -25.39 -6.26 -11.22
N PHE A 158 -24.11 -6.59 -11.01
CA PHE A 158 -23.64 -7.21 -9.77
C PHE A 158 -23.66 -6.20 -8.63
N ASP A 159 -24.13 -6.61 -7.45
CA ASP A 159 -24.16 -5.76 -6.24
C ASP A 159 -22.81 -5.76 -5.51
N PHE A 160 -21.99 -4.78 -5.82
CA PHE A 160 -20.70 -4.59 -5.16
C PHE A 160 -20.78 -3.95 -3.76
N THR A 161 -21.96 -3.64 -3.24
CA THR A 161 -22.09 -3.15 -1.87
C THR A 161 -21.96 -4.28 -0.85
N GLN A 162 -22.07 -5.53 -1.29
CA GLN A 162 -21.82 -6.71 -0.50
C GLN A 162 -20.33 -6.96 -0.26
N LYS A 163 -20.02 -7.74 0.77
CA LYS A 163 -18.64 -8.15 1.08
C LYS A 163 -18.11 -9.08 -0.01
N THR A 164 -17.19 -8.58 -0.86
CA THR A 164 -16.84 -9.19 -2.14
C THR A 164 -15.35 -9.37 -2.32
N ALA A 165 -14.93 -10.54 -2.79
CA ALA A 165 -13.61 -10.85 -3.29
C ALA A 165 -13.68 -11.18 -4.78
N LEU A 166 -12.88 -10.49 -5.62
CA LEU A 166 -12.81 -10.70 -7.07
C LEU A 166 -11.56 -11.48 -7.44
N ILE A 167 -11.70 -12.60 -8.16
CA ILE A 167 -10.58 -13.36 -8.72
C ILE A 167 -10.30 -12.90 -10.14
N PHE A 168 -9.07 -12.46 -10.38
CA PHE A 168 -8.53 -12.16 -11.71
C PHE A 168 -7.42 -13.15 -12.05
N GLY A 169 -7.56 -13.84 -13.15
CA GLY A 169 -6.62 -14.85 -13.62
C GLY A 169 -5.44 -14.28 -14.43
N SER A 170 -4.60 -15.19 -14.92
CA SER A 170 -3.47 -14.88 -15.78
C SER A 170 -3.90 -14.35 -17.14
N GLU A 171 -2.99 -13.67 -17.85
CA GLU A 171 -3.28 -13.11 -19.19
C GLU A 171 -3.40 -14.16 -20.28
N LEU A 172 -2.87 -15.36 -20.06
CA LEU A 172 -2.85 -16.45 -21.06
C LEU A 172 -3.97 -17.46 -20.81
N GLU A 173 -4.13 -17.87 -19.55
CA GLU A 173 -5.02 -19.00 -19.19
C GLU A 173 -6.32 -18.51 -18.55
N GLY A 174 -6.41 -17.22 -18.21
CA GLY A 174 -7.55 -16.70 -17.46
C GLY A 174 -7.55 -17.19 -16.01
N VAL A 175 -8.73 -17.35 -15.45
CA VAL A 175 -8.99 -17.93 -14.13
C VAL A 175 -8.98 -19.45 -14.27
N SER A 176 -8.37 -20.17 -13.31
CA SER A 176 -8.29 -21.64 -13.36
C SER A 176 -9.65 -22.29 -13.08
N ASP A 177 -9.82 -23.55 -13.60
CA ASP A 177 -11.02 -24.37 -13.30
C ASP A 177 -11.17 -24.61 -11.78
N GLU A 178 -10.06 -24.72 -11.04
CA GLU A 178 -10.07 -24.81 -9.57
C GLU A 178 -10.72 -23.57 -8.95
N ALA A 179 -10.34 -22.38 -9.40
CA ALA A 179 -10.90 -21.13 -8.88
C ALA A 179 -12.38 -20.97 -9.23
N VAL A 180 -12.77 -21.31 -10.48
CA VAL A 180 -14.18 -21.29 -10.92
C VAL A 180 -15.02 -22.26 -10.10
N GLY A 181 -14.53 -23.48 -9.83
CA GLY A 181 -15.24 -24.47 -9.02
C GLY A 181 -15.36 -24.11 -7.54
N LEU A 182 -14.47 -23.22 -7.02
CA LEU A 182 -14.48 -22.76 -5.64
C LEU A 182 -15.25 -21.44 -5.44
N ALA A 183 -15.49 -20.69 -6.52
CA ALA A 183 -16.18 -19.40 -6.48
C ALA A 183 -17.69 -19.55 -6.25
N ASP A 184 -18.33 -18.47 -5.83
CA ASP A 184 -19.79 -18.39 -5.62
C ASP A 184 -20.51 -17.98 -6.92
N GLY A 185 -19.76 -17.58 -7.96
CA GLY A 185 -20.26 -17.24 -9.28
C GLY A 185 -19.24 -16.51 -10.14
N ASN A 186 -19.67 -16.16 -11.35
CA ASN A 186 -18.85 -15.49 -12.34
C ASN A 186 -19.40 -14.10 -12.67
N ILE A 187 -18.51 -13.16 -12.92
CA ILE A 187 -18.83 -11.78 -13.31
C ILE A 187 -18.12 -11.50 -14.65
N ILE A 188 -18.85 -10.91 -15.58
CA ILE A 188 -18.34 -10.63 -16.92
C ILE A 188 -18.37 -9.14 -17.24
N ILE A 189 -17.40 -8.68 -18.02
CA ILE A 189 -17.45 -7.42 -18.77
C ILE A 189 -17.91 -7.76 -20.18
N PRO A 190 -19.13 -7.36 -20.61
CA PRO A 190 -19.62 -7.68 -21.96
C PRO A 190 -18.74 -7.09 -23.05
N MET A 191 -18.44 -7.91 -24.05
CA MET A 191 -17.60 -7.53 -25.19
C MET A 191 -18.45 -7.42 -26.46
N MET A 192 -18.46 -6.25 -27.10
CA MET A 192 -19.23 -6.00 -28.33
C MET A 192 -18.36 -6.07 -29.60
N GLY A 193 -17.07 -6.31 -29.46
CA GLY A 193 -16.09 -6.32 -30.53
C GLY A 193 -15.61 -7.74 -30.85
N MET A 194 -14.60 -7.82 -31.71
CA MET A 194 -13.97 -9.09 -32.11
C MET A 194 -13.10 -9.71 -31.03
N VAL A 195 -12.62 -8.90 -30.09
CA VAL A 195 -11.79 -9.40 -28.99
C VAL A 195 -12.65 -10.07 -27.93
N GLN A 196 -12.16 -11.18 -27.37
CA GLN A 196 -12.89 -11.99 -26.39
C GLN A 196 -12.52 -11.64 -24.94
N SER A 197 -11.43 -10.90 -24.72
CA SER A 197 -10.98 -10.53 -23.38
C SER A 197 -10.26 -9.17 -23.37
N LEU A 198 -10.21 -8.57 -22.19
CA LEU A 198 -9.40 -7.38 -21.90
C LEU A 198 -8.11 -7.80 -21.21
N ASN A 199 -7.11 -6.93 -21.27
CA ASN A 199 -5.96 -7.06 -20.38
C ASN A 199 -6.45 -7.08 -18.91
N VAL A 200 -5.85 -7.95 -18.09
CA VAL A 200 -6.27 -8.16 -16.68
C VAL A 200 -6.27 -6.87 -15.85
N SER A 201 -5.32 -5.96 -16.10
CA SER A 201 -5.27 -4.68 -15.38
C SER A 201 -6.39 -3.72 -15.83
N VAL A 202 -6.87 -3.84 -17.08
CA VAL A 202 -8.01 -3.07 -17.59
C VAL A 202 -9.30 -3.64 -17.02
N ALA A 203 -9.49 -4.97 -17.10
CA ALA A 203 -10.66 -5.64 -16.55
C ALA A 203 -10.82 -5.36 -15.05
N SER A 204 -9.75 -5.49 -14.29
CA SER A 204 -9.78 -5.19 -12.86
C SER A 204 -10.12 -3.73 -12.57
N ALA A 205 -9.57 -2.78 -13.33
CA ALA A 205 -9.89 -1.37 -13.14
C ALA A 205 -11.36 -1.07 -13.40
N LEU A 206 -11.96 -1.62 -14.46
CA LEU A 206 -13.38 -1.41 -14.79
C LEU A 206 -14.29 -1.94 -13.67
N MET A 207 -14.08 -3.19 -13.21
CA MET A 207 -14.87 -3.78 -12.14
C MET A 207 -14.71 -3.04 -10.81
N LEU A 208 -13.47 -2.65 -10.47
CA LEU A 208 -13.17 -1.95 -9.22
C LEU A 208 -13.77 -0.53 -9.21
N TYR A 209 -13.77 0.19 -10.34
CA TYR A 209 -14.40 1.50 -10.41
C TYR A 209 -15.92 1.43 -10.44
N GLU A 210 -16.51 0.37 -10.98
CA GLU A 210 -17.93 0.12 -10.82
C GLU A 210 -18.28 -0.18 -9.34
N ALA A 211 -17.48 -1.00 -8.66
CA ALA A 211 -17.61 -1.23 -7.24
C ALA A 211 -17.50 0.09 -6.44
N GLN A 212 -16.52 0.93 -6.78
CA GLN A 212 -16.34 2.26 -6.16
C GLN A 212 -17.58 3.13 -6.36
N ARG A 213 -18.11 3.22 -7.58
CA ARG A 213 -19.31 4.01 -7.89
C ARG A 213 -20.52 3.57 -7.06
N GLN A 214 -20.77 2.25 -6.98
CA GLN A 214 -21.90 1.72 -6.19
C GLN A 214 -21.72 2.00 -4.70
N ARG A 215 -20.52 1.76 -4.15
CA ARG A 215 -20.20 1.99 -2.73
C ARG A 215 -20.25 3.47 -2.35
N GLU A 216 -19.83 4.37 -3.25
CA GLU A 216 -19.94 5.81 -3.04
C GLU A 216 -21.40 6.25 -2.97
N LEU A 217 -22.24 5.79 -3.91
CA LEU A 217 -23.70 6.06 -3.88
C LEU A 217 -24.37 5.48 -2.63
N ALA A 218 -23.88 4.38 -2.08
CA ALA A 218 -24.34 3.79 -0.83
C ALA A 218 -23.76 4.47 0.44
N GLY A 219 -22.93 5.52 0.30
CA GLY A 219 -22.32 6.24 1.42
C GLY A 219 -21.28 5.41 2.20
N MET A 220 -20.72 4.34 1.59
CA MET A 220 -19.82 3.42 2.30
C MET A 220 -18.45 4.04 2.59
N TYR A 221 -17.99 5.01 1.79
CA TYR A 221 -16.73 5.71 2.01
C TYR A 221 -16.77 6.71 3.18
N GLU A 222 -17.96 7.07 3.65
CA GLU A 222 -18.15 8.02 4.76
C GLU A 222 -18.26 7.31 6.14
N ARG A 223 -18.45 6.00 6.14
CA ARG A 223 -18.73 5.23 7.37
C ARG A 223 -17.54 5.07 8.30
N GLY A 224 -16.30 5.28 7.82
CA GLY A 224 -15.09 5.17 8.65
C GLY A 224 -14.97 3.82 9.35
N ILE A 225 -15.04 2.71 8.61
CA ILE A 225 -15.19 1.33 9.13
C ILE A 225 -13.95 0.85 9.91
N ILE A 226 -12.80 1.49 9.73
CA ILE A 226 -11.56 1.09 10.42
C ILE A 226 -11.54 1.71 11.81
N GLU A 227 -11.41 0.88 12.84
CA GLU A 227 -11.26 1.30 14.22
C GLU A 227 -9.98 2.11 14.43
N GLN A 228 -10.01 3.03 15.42
CA GLN A 228 -8.92 4.00 15.62
C GLN A 228 -7.58 3.34 15.94
N ASP A 229 -7.59 2.28 16.73
CA ASP A 229 -6.38 1.51 17.10
C ASP A 229 -5.74 0.81 15.90
N VAL A 230 -6.55 0.25 15.00
CA VAL A 230 -6.11 -0.33 13.73
C VAL A 230 -5.54 0.75 12.82
N MET A 231 -6.19 1.92 12.75
CA MET A 231 -5.71 3.05 11.97
C MET A 231 -4.35 3.54 12.47
N ASP A 232 -4.19 3.72 13.78
CA ASP A 232 -2.95 4.19 14.40
C ASP A 232 -1.80 3.20 14.16
N LYS A 233 -2.08 1.90 14.25
CA LYS A 233 -1.12 0.83 13.93
C LYS A 233 -0.66 0.92 12.47
N VAL A 234 -1.58 1.01 11.51
CA VAL A 234 -1.27 1.09 10.08
C VAL A 234 -0.49 2.36 9.76
N LEU A 235 -0.89 3.51 10.32
CA LEU A 235 -0.16 4.77 10.16
C LEU A 235 1.28 4.64 10.68
N PHE A 236 1.46 4.03 11.86
CA PHE A 236 2.79 3.82 12.41
C PHE A 236 3.65 2.93 11.48
N GLU A 237 3.12 1.83 10.98
CA GLU A 237 3.81 0.93 10.04
C GLU A 237 4.17 1.62 8.71
N TRP A 238 3.31 2.51 8.23
CA TRP A 238 3.55 3.25 6.98
C TRP A 238 4.66 4.30 7.11
N PHE A 239 4.73 5.00 8.23
CA PHE A 239 5.67 6.11 8.42
C PHE A 239 6.96 5.70 9.13
N TYR A 240 6.89 4.69 9.99
CA TYR A 240 8.01 4.20 10.79
C TYR A 240 8.25 2.68 10.61
N PRO A 241 8.40 2.17 9.37
CA PRO A 241 8.46 0.73 9.10
C PRO A 241 9.63 0.03 9.79
N ASP A 242 10.78 0.71 9.95
CA ASP A 242 11.96 0.14 10.61
C ASP A 242 11.74 0.02 12.12
N VAL A 243 11.05 1.01 12.73
CA VAL A 243 10.68 1.00 14.15
C VAL A 243 9.62 -0.05 14.41
N ALA A 244 8.59 -0.12 13.54
CA ALA A 244 7.56 -1.15 13.62
C ALA A 244 8.15 -2.55 13.55
N LYS A 245 9.08 -2.79 12.61
CA LYS A 245 9.80 -4.06 12.51
C LYS A 245 10.59 -4.39 13.78
N TYR A 246 11.22 -3.38 14.39
CA TYR A 246 11.94 -3.56 15.65
C TYR A 246 10.98 -3.91 16.79
N CYS A 247 9.89 -3.16 16.95
CA CYS A 247 8.88 -3.41 17.99
C CYS A 247 8.29 -4.82 17.86
N ASN A 248 7.90 -5.22 16.64
CA ASN A 248 7.36 -6.56 16.36
C ASN A 248 8.36 -7.67 16.71
N LYS A 249 9.64 -7.50 16.35
CA LYS A 249 10.68 -8.47 16.67
C LYS A 249 10.89 -8.65 18.18
N HIS A 250 10.63 -7.63 18.97
CA HIS A 250 10.91 -7.64 20.42
C HIS A 250 9.62 -7.70 21.27
N GLY A 251 8.43 -7.85 20.63
CA GLY A 251 7.15 -7.90 21.31
C GLY A 251 6.84 -6.60 22.09
N MET A 252 7.21 -5.46 21.52
CA MET A 252 7.00 -4.14 22.11
C MET A 252 5.82 -3.43 21.44
N PRO A 253 5.03 -2.64 22.18
CA PRO A 253 4.00 -1.79 21.60
C PRO A 253 4.65 -0.70 20.72
N TYR A 254 3.89 -0.19 19.75
CA TYR A 254 4.34 0.95 18.98
C TYR A 254 4.28 2.23 19.82
N PRO A 255 5.27 3.13 19.70
CA PRO A 255 5.19 4.46 20.27
C PRO A 255 3.98 5.24 19.74
N ALA A 256 3.34 6.03 20.61
CA ALA A 256 2.26 6.90 20.17
C ALA A 256 2.77 7.97 19.20
N LEU A 257 1.90 8.36 18.24
CA LEU A 257 2.13 9.47 17.33
C LEU A 257 1.36 10.69 17.82
N ASP A 258 1.95 11.88 17.67
CA ASP A 258 1.27 13.15 17.91
C ASP A 258 0.33 13.52 16.76
N GLU A 259 -0.32 14.69 16.83
CA GLU A 259 -1.28 15.18 15.83
C GLU A 259 -0.65 15.41 14.44
N ASP A 260 0.64 15.64 14.40
CA ASP A 260 1.42 15.84 13.17
C ASP A 260 2.07 14.55 12.65
N GLY A 261 1.91 13.44 13.40
CA GLY A 261 2.41 12.11 13.04
C GLY A 261 3.85 11.86 13.46
N TYR A 262 4.42 12.67 14.32
CA TYR A 262 5.72 12.40 14.93
C TYR A 262 5.58 11.50 16.15
N MET A 263 6.62 10.73 16.46
CA MET A 263 6.62 9.94 17.70
C MET A 263 6.63 10.89 18.90
N ALA A 264 5.61 10.78 19.75
CA ALA A 264 5.45 11.60 20.94
C ALA A 264 6.59 11.38 21.95
N GLU A 265 7.14 10.17 22.01
CA GLU A 265 8.27 9.82 22.84
C GLU A 265 9.35 9.08 22.02
N PRO A 266 10.65 9.22 22.39
CA PRO A 266 11.71 8.46 21.77
C PRO A 266 11.55 6.96 22.09
N LEU A 267 11.92 6.10 21.14
CA LEU A 267 11.89 4.65 21.35
C LEU A 267 12.83 4.27 22.52
N LYS A 268 12.28 3.67 23.55
CA LYS A 268 13.03 3.10 24.68
C LYS A 268 13.20 1.58 24.46
N ASP A 269 14.34 1.05 24.85
CA ASP A 269 14.54 -0.40 24.88
C ASP A 269 13.86 -1.02 26.13
N ARG A 270 13.93 -2.37 26.26
CA ARG A 270 13.33 -3.10 27.41
C ARG A 270 13.91 -2.69 28.77
N THR A 271 15.06 -2.00 28.78
CA THR A 271 15.73 -1.50 29.98
C THR A 271 15.43 -0.03 30.25
N GLY A 272 14.59 0.62 29.42
CA GLY A 272 14.21 2.03 29.54
C GLY A 272 15.21 3.02 28.92
N ASN A 273 16.28 2.55 28.29
CA ASN A 273 17.27 3.41 27.66
C ASN A 273 16.79 3.88 26.28
N ILE A 274 17.01 5.19 26.00
CA ILE A 274 16.71 5.78 24.70
C ILE A 274 17.60 5.13 23.62
N ARG A 275 16.98 4.55 22.60
CA ARG A 275 17.69 3.93 21.49
C ARG A 275 17.83 4.90 20.33
N LYS A 276 19.05 5.07 19.82
CA LYS A 276 19.28 5.72 18.53
C LYS A 276 18.74 4.77 17.46
N LEU A 277 17.77 5.25 16.68
CA LEU A 277 17.25 4.51 15.51
C LEU A 277 18.38 4.36 14.48
N PRO A 278 18.48 3.19 13.80
CA PRO A 278 19.48 2.94 12.77
C PRO A 278 19.35 3.85 11.56
#